data_b3d74bd5c958951b6da1104e24194a46
#
_entry.id   b3d74bd5c958951b6da1104e24194a46
#
_cell.length_a   1.000
_cell.length_b   1.000
_cell.length_c   1.000
_cell.angle_alpha   90.00
_cell.angle_beta   90.00
_cell.angle_gamma   90.00
#
_symmetry.space_group_name_H-M   'P 1'
#
loop_
_entity.id
_entity.type
_entity.pdbx_description
1 polymer ?
#
loop_
_entity_poly.entity_id
_entity_poly.type
_entity_poly.pdbx_seq_one_letter_code
_entity_poly.pdbx_strand_id
1 'polypeptide(L)'
;MKKILLIPIFFFAWLLSHGQENEKSTEPDTTRMNIGKTEIIFVNHENESSATEDSEETIDTLDASPSEEEQNENEAHWAGLDLGFNMLLNNQNTTNFGGHDYWQNDPAKSINFNLNLLEHKFSIYKNYVGITTGLGFGFTQIGFKNNYILQSTKDSLFAVSDTMVNYSKNKLRAAYFQVPLLLEFCSSADDDKNFYLAAGVVGGVRMTSRTKQIGKEVGSGKEFELINKGTYALNPFKLDAAVRLGYENWGVFASYSLLPVFDTKMTDEIHPFVFGLSYNF
;
A
#
# COMPACT_ATOMS: atom_id res chain seq x y z
N MET A 1 -19.88 21.58 14.13
CA MET A 1 -18.73 22.45 13.73
C MET A 1 -17.62 21.55 13.24
N LYS A 2 -17.62 21.25 11.94
CA LYS A 2 -16.66 20.34 11.28
C LYS A 2 -15.35 21.09 11.06
N LYS A 3 -14.28 20.67 11.71
CA LYS A 3 -12.91 21.13 11.40
C LYS A 3 -12.29 20.10 10.46
N ILE A 4 -12.28 20.46 9.17
CA ILE A 4 -11.61 19.72 8.10
C ILE A 4 -10.11 19.87 8.28
N LEU A 5 -9.41 18.76 8.49
CA LEU A 5 -7.95 18.71 8.60
C LEU A 5 -7.35 18.56 7.20
N LEU A 6 -7.08 19.67 6.53
CA LEU A 6 -6.55 19.79 5.16
C LEU A 6 -5.01 19.92 5.17
N ILE A 7 -4.24 18.91 5.57
CA ILE A 7 -2.76 19.06 5.64
C ILE A 7 -1.91 18.04 4.83
N PRO A 8 -2.35 16.95 4.22
CA PRO A 8 -1.38 16.17 3.42
C PRO A 8 -1.41 16.38 1.91
N ILE A 9 -2.28 17.20 1.33
CA ILE A 9 -2.37 17.36 -0.14
C ILE A 9 -1.28 18.30 -0.69
N PHE A 10 -0.68 19.15 0.14
CA PHE A 10 0.31 20.14 -0.32
C PHE A 10 1.71 19.60 -0.64
N PHE A 11 2.04 18.38 -0.22
CA PHE A 11 3.39 17.83 -0.42
C PHE A 11 3.58 17.12 -1.77
N PHE A 12 2.50 16.77 -2.47
CA PHE A 12 2.59 16.12 -3.79
C PHE A 12 2.54 17.10 -4.97
N ALA A 13 2.01 18.30 -4.75
CA ALA A 13 1.89 19.34 -5.77
C ALA A 13 3.22 20.06 -6.09
N TRP A 14 4.23 19.96 -5.21
CA TRP A 14 5.51 20.64 -5.38
C TRP A 14 6.49 19.92 -6.32
N LEU A 15 6.20 18.69 -6.75
CA LEU A 15 7.05 17.91 -7.65
C LEU A 15 6.67 18.04 -9.14
N LEU A 16 5.58 18.73 -9.48
CA LEU A 16 5.10 18.88 -10.87
C LEU A 16 5.24 20.31 -11.43
N SER A 17 5.82 21.24 -10.67
CA SER A 17 5.91 22.64 -11.06
C SER A 17 7.33 23.05 -11.48
N HIS A 18 7.88 22.39 -12.51
CA HIS A 18 9.02 22.96 -13.27
C HIS A 18 8.94 22.48 -14.72
N GLY A 19 8.45 23.36 -15.56
CA GLY A 19 8.60 23.27 -17.02
C GLY A 19 7.33 23.54 -17.81
N GLN A 20 6.99 24.77 -18.11
CA GLN A 20 7.05 25.41 -19.42
C GLN A 20 6.24 26.69 -19.43
N GLU A 21 6.89 27.76 -19.89
CA GLU A 21 6.28 29.02 -20.30
C GLU A 21 5.65 28.90 -21.70
N ASN A 22 4.51 29.64 -21.85
CA ASN A 22 3.96 30.28 -23.04
C ASN A 22 3.49 29.46 -24.26
N GLU A 23 2.20 29.52 -24.54
CA GLU A 23 1.60 30.45 -25.53
C GLU A 23 0.07 30.32 -25.53
N LYS A 24 -0.62 31.46 -25.58
CA LYS A 24 -2.07 31.57 -25.73
C LYS A 24 -2.46 31.19 -27.15
N SER A 25 -3.16 30.07 -27.34
CA SER A 25 -3.98 29.82 -28.50
C SER A 25 -5.36 29.31 -28.06
N THR A 26 -6.38 29.97 -28.50
CA THR A 26 -7.81 29.68 -28.34
C THR A 26 -8.19 28.49 -29.22
N GLU A 27 -7.89 27.28 -28.80
CA GLU A 27 -8.45 26.03 -29.34
C GLU A 27 -8.83 25.12 -28.15
N PRO A 28 -9.89 24.28 -28.27
CA PRO A 28 -10.33 23.44 -27.19
C PRO A 28 -9.18 22.53 -26.74
N ASP A 29 -8.93 22.53 -25.44
CA ASP A 29 -7.82 21.79 -24.82
C ASP A 29 -8.06 20.28 -24.95
N THR A 30 -7.47 19.70 -25.98
CA THR A 30 -7.53 18.27 -26.25
C THR A 30 -6.22 17.62 -25.85
N THR A 31 -6.23 16.84 -24.77
CA THR A 31 -5.07 16.03 -24.38
C THR A 31 -5.11 14.68 -25.12
N ARG A 32 -4.08 14.39 -25.90
CA ARG A 32 -3.94 13.13 -26.64
C ARG A 32 -2.88 12.25 -25.99
N MET A 33 -3.22 10.99 -25.71
CA MET A 33 -2.29 10.00 -25.20
C MET A 33 -2.26 8.78 -26.11
N ASN A 34 -1.07 8.41 -26.60
CA ASN A 34 -0.85 7.23 -27.43
C ASN A 34 -0.30 6.08 -26.60
N ILE A 35 -1.02 4.96 -26.54
CA ILE A 35 -0.58 3.72 -25.91
C ILE A 35 -0.55 2.62 -26.98
N GLY A 36 0.62 2.39 -27.53
CA GLY A 36 0.82 1.42 -28.62
C GLY A 36 0.11 1.82 -29.93
N LYS A 37 -0.95 1.09 -30.32
CA LYS A 37 -1.76 1.37 -31.52
C LYS A 37 -3.08 2.07 -31.22
N THR A 38 -3.32 2.46 -29.97
CA THR A 38 -4.57 3.09 -29.55
C THR A 38 -4.29 4.54 -29.12
N GLU A 39 -5.01 5.48 -29.76
CA GLU A 39 -5.02 6.90 -29.41
C GLU A 39 -6.24 7.17 -28.53
N ILE A 40 -6.02 7.76 -27.36
CA ILE A 40 -7.06 8.19 -26.44
C ILE A 40 -7.08 9.72 -26.46
N ILE A 41 -8.24 10.31 -26.80
CA ILE A 41 -8.43 11.75 -26.89
C ILE A 41 -9.37 12.17 -25.76
N PHE A 42 -8.90 13.04 -24.88
CA PHE A 42 -9.72 13.68 -23.84
C PHE A 42 -10.17 15.04 -24.37
N VAL A 43 -11.48 15.25 -24.52
CA VAL A 43 -12.07 16.53 -24.93
C VAL A 43 -12.79 17.14 -23.73
N ASN A 44 -12.31 18.28 -23.25
CA ASN A 44 -12.95 19.01 -22.16
C ASN A 44 -14.02 19.95 -22.74
N HIS A 45 -15.29 19.72 -22.42
CA HIS A 45 -16.37 20.63 -22.78
C HIS A 45 -16.68 21.51 -21.57
N GLU A 46 -16.32 22.78 -21.64
CA GLU A 46 -16.86 23.79 -20.71
C GLU A 46 -18.30 24.08 -21.08
N ASN A 47 -19.22 23.81 -20.17
CA ASN A 47 -20.63 24.18 -20.32
C ASN A 47 -20.81 25.71 -20.18
N GLU A 48 -20.93 26.41 -21.28
CA GLU A 48 -21.52 27.77 -21.27
C GLU A 48 -23.04 27.67 -21.25
N SER A 49 -23.59 28.11 -20.13
CA SER A 49 -25.03 28.35 -20.01
C SER A 49 -25.39 29.71 -20.63
N SER A 50 -26.09 29.72 -21.76
CA SER A 50 -26.84 30.90 -22.18
C SER A 50 -28.25 30.50 -22.64
N ALA A 51 -29.23 31.12 -22.00
CA ALA A 51 -30.63 31.00 -22.27
C ALA A 51 -30.99 31.72 -23.60
N THR A 52 -31.85 31.13 -24.39
CA THR A 52 -32.84 31.86 -25.21
C THR A 52 -34.04 30.97 -25.57
N GLU A 53 -35.18 31.61 -25.54
CA GLU A 53 -36.56 31.12 -25.61
C GLU A 53 -36.97 30.57 -26.97
N ASP A 54 -38.11 29.83 -26.89
CA ASP A 54 -39.16 29.59 -27.89
C ASP A 54 -38.94 28.66 -29.08
N SER A 55 -39.57 27.49 -29.00
CA SER A 55 -40.71 27.11 -29.86
C SER A 55 -41.23 25.69 -29.54
N GLU A 56 -42.55 25.60 -29.34
CA GLU A 56 -43.34 24.39 -29.12
C GLU A 56 -43.26 23.44 -30.33
N GLU A 57 -42.85 22.20 -30.07
CA GLU A 57 -43.32 21.03 -30.83
C GLU A 57 -43.51 19.86 -29.87
N THR A 58 -44.76 19.50 -29.65
CA THR A 58 -45.21 18.33 -28.89
C THR A 58 -44.85 17.08 -29.64
N ILE A 59 -43.84 16.35 -29.13
CA ILE A 59 -43.61 14.94 -29.44
C ILE A 59 -43.83 14.16 -28.15
N ASP A 60 -44.87 13.33 -28.22
CA ASP A 60 -45.25 12.34 -27.21
C ASP A 60 -44.12 11.32 -27.07
N THR A 61 -43.17 11.56 -26.18
CA THR A 61 -42.13 10.63 -25.83
C THR A 61 -42.51 9.96 -24.52
N LEU A 62 -42.74 8.65 -24.63
CA LEU A 62 -42.84 7.71 -23.56
C LEU A 62 -41.84 8.05 -22.45
N ASP A 63 -42.41 8.36 -21.32
CA ASP A 63 -41.73 8.65 -20.06
C ASP A 63 -40.98 7.37 -19.57
N ALA A 64 -39.80 7.17 -20.11
CA ALA A 64 -38.81 6.31 -19.49
C ALA A 64 -37.90 7.25 -18.66
N SER A 65 -38.44 7.71 -17.53
CA SER A 65 -37.58 8.15 -16.44
C SER A 65 -36.56 7.04 -16.19
N PRO A 66 -35.26 7.28 -16.33
CA PRO A 66 -34.29 6.40 -15.70
C PRO A 66 -34.64 6.51 -14.21
N SER A 67 -35.10 5.39 -13.62
CA SER A 67 -35.07 5.25 -12.17
C SER A 67 -33.66 5.65 -11.78
N GLU A 68 -33.52 6.73 -11.00
CA GLU A 68 -32.38 6.95 -10.17
C GLU A 68 -32.33 5.72 -9.24
N GLU A 69 -31.77 4.61 -9.74
CA GLU A 69 -31.15 3.62 -8.86
C GLU A 69 -30.06 4.47 -8.18
N GLU A 70 -30.35 4.87 -6.95
CA GLU A 70 -29.32 5.25 -6.01
C GLU A 70 -28.24 4.17 -6.15
N GLN A 71 -27.16 4.53 -6.85
CA GLN A 71 -25.95 3.74 -6.82
C GLN A 71 -25.49 3.82 -5.36
N ASN A 72 -26.03 2.95 -4.53
CA ASN A 72 -25.41 2.60 -3.26
C ASN A 72 -24.00 2.18 -3.62
N GLU A 73 -23.06 3.10 -3.55
CA GLU A 73 -21.66 2.81 -3.72
C GLU A 73 -21.35 1.70 -2.72
N ASN A 74 -20.97 0.53 -3.25
CA ASN A 74 -20.62 -0.61 -2.44
C ASN A 74 -19.33 -0.28 -1.70
N GLU A 75 -19.43 0.30 -0.50
CA GLU A 75 -18.26 0.59 0.31
C GLU A 75 -17.50 -0.69 0.64
N ALA A 76 -16.23 -0.66 0.31
CA ALA A 76 -15.25 -1.64 0.69
C ALA A 76 -14.44 -1.09 1.88
N HIS A 77 -13.74 -1.96 2.59
CA HIS A 77 -12.92 -1.55 3.75
C HIS A 77 -11.44 -1.92 3.53
N TRP A 78 -10.94 -1.48 2.38
CA TRP A 78 -9.52 -1.63 2.02
C TRP A 78 -8.80 -0.29 1.92
N ALA A 79 -9.38 0.71 1.22
CA ALA A 79 -8.76 2.02 1.02
C ALA A 79 -8.54 2.73 2.36
N GLY A 80 -7.31 3.22 2.58
CA GLY A 80 -6.95 3.81 3.86
C GLY A 80 -5.48 3.66 4.20
N LEU A 81 -5.20 3.75 5.49
CA LEU A 81 -3.87 3.65 6.07
C LEU A 81 -3.80 2.48 7.04
N ASP A 82 -2.80 1.63 6.89
CA ASP A 82 -2.50 0.59 7.86
C ASP A 82 -1.14 0.87 8.52
N LEU A 83 -1.08 0.73 9.83
CA LEU A 83 0.14 0.78 10.60
C LEU A 83 0.26 -0.45 11.48
N GLY A 84 1.31 -1.24 11.29
CA GLY A 84 1.50 -2.50 12.01
C GLY A 84 2.94 -2.76 12.43
N PHE A 85 3.07 -3.71 13.34
CA PHE A 85 4.34 -4.29 13.76
C PHE A 85 4.62 -5.56 12.98
N ASN A 86 5.89 -5.74 12.61
CA ASN A 86 6.34 -6.88 11.81
C ASN A 86 7.23 -7.81 12.67
N MET A 87 6.88 -9.09 12.70
CA MET A 87 7.69 -10.16 13.30
C MET A 87 8.14 -11.11 12.20
N LEU A 88 9.40 -11.53 12.26
CA LEU A 88 9.92 -12.57 11.40
C LEU A 88 9.73 -13.93 12.07
N LEU A 89 9.18 -14.87 11.34
CA LEU A 89 8.99 -16.25 11.75
C LEU A 89 9.80 -17.18 10.86
N ASN A 90 10.33 -18.26 11.44
CA ASN A 90 10.98 -19.33 10.69
C ASN A 90 9.92 -20.27 10.04
N ASN A 91 10.35 -21.29 9.34
CA ASN A 91 9.49 -22.32 8.74
C ASN A 91 8.66 -23.15 9.74
N GLN A 92 8.93 -23.05 11.05
CA GLN A 92 8.14 -23.66 12.12
C GLN A 92 7.19 -22.65 12.78
N ASN A 93 7.04 -21.46 12.22
CA ASN A 93 6.22 -20.35 12.75
C ASN A 93 6.68 -19.87 14.14
N THR A 94 7.97 -19.94 14.41
CA THR A 94 8.57 -19.42 15.64
C THR A 94 9.60 -18.33 15.37
N THR A 95 9.92 -17.55 16.40
CA THR A 95 10.97 -16.51 16.33
C THR A 95 12.36 -17.03 16.67
N ASN A 96 12.52 -18.37 16.83
CA ASN A 96 13.78 -19.01 17.13
C ASN A 96 14.46 -19.49 15.84
N PHE A 97 15.57 -18.90 15.47
CA PHE A 97 16.29 -19.18 14.22
C PHE A 97 17.46 -20.15 14.39
N GLY A 98 17.52 -20.94 15.51
CA GLY A 98 18.40 -22.10 15.62
C GLY A 98 19.90 -21.79 15.46
N GLY A 99 20.39 -20.67 16.01
CA GLY A 99 21.79 -20.24 15.88
C GLY A 99 22.01 -19.15 14.82
N HIS A 100 21.01 -18.88 13.97
CA HIS A 100 21.01 -17.74 13.04
C HIS A 100 20.37 -16.50 13.68
N ASP A 101 20.84 -16.12 14.87
CA ASP A 101 20.29 -15.03 15.68
C ASP A 101 20.29 -13.66 14.99
N TYR A 102 20.97 -13.52 13.88
CA TYR A 102 20.96 -12.33 13.06
C TYR A 102 19.60 -12.05 12.39
N TRP A 103 18.73 -13.07 12.27
CA TRP A 103 17.36 -12.89 11.80
C TRP A 103 16.39 -12.41 12.89
N GLN A 104 16.81 -12.42 14.16
CA GLN A 104 15.97 -11.87 15.21
C GLN A 104 15.72 -10.39 14.97
N ASN A 105 14.47 -10.05 14.74
CA ASN A 105 14.06 -8.67 14.60
C ASN A 105 13.49 -8.13 15.92
N ASP A 106 13.56 -6.81 16.08
CA ASP A 106 12.91 -6.08 17.16
C ASP A 106 11.55 -5.58 16.63
N PRO A 107 10.41 -6.16 17.09
CA PRO A 107 9.09 -5.75 16.60
C PRO A 107 8.82 -4.26 16.78
N ALA A 108 9.32 -3.63 17.86
CA ALA A 108 9.14 -2.20 18.12
C ALA A 108 9.90 -1.32 17.09
N LYS A 109 10.90 -1.87 16.41
CA LYS A 109 11.66 -1.20 15.35
C LYS A 109 11.29 -1.70 13.96
N SER A 110 10.41 -2.70 13.87
CA SER A 110 9.98 -3.36 12.64
C SER A 110 8.54 -2.96 12.33
N ILE A 111 8.40 -1.99 11.45
CA ILE A 111 7.13 -1.33 11.16
C ILE A 111 6.69 -1.67 9.74
N ASN A 112 5.42 -1.96 9.58
CA ASN A 112 4.74 -2.05 8.30
C ASN A 112 3.77 -0.88 8.17
N PHE A 113 3.83 -0.18 7.06
CA PHE A 113 2.92 0.90 6.72
C PHE A 113 2.35 0.63 5.33
N ASN A 114 1.01 0.60 5.20
CA ASN A 114 0.36 0.48 3.90
C ASN A 114 -0.45 1.74 3.62
N LEU A 115 -0.36 2.19 2.38
CA LEU A 115 -1.20 3.22 1.80
C LEU A 115 -2.06 2.56 0.71
N ASN A 116 -3.32 2.31 1.04
CA ASN A 116 -4.28 1.66 0.18
C ASN A 116 -5.11 2.76 -0.50
N LEU A 117 -5.00 2.89 -1.82
CA LEU A 117 -5.49 4.07 -2.55
C LEU A 117 -6.82 3.83 -3.23
N LEU A 118 -6.99 2.66 -3.83
CA LEU A 118 -8.17 2.33 -4.61
C LEU A 118 -8.79 1.05 -4.08
N GLU A 119 -10.11 1.02 -4.09
CA GLU A 119 -10.87 -0.17 -3.74
C GLU A 119 -12.09 -0.31 -4.63
N HIS A 120 -12.53 -1.54 -4.76
CA HIS A 120 -13.79 -1.88 -5.40
C HIS A 120 -14.34 -3.17 -4.81
N LYS A 121 -15.63 -3.16 -4.45
CA LYS A 121 -16.33 -4.32 -3.90
C LYS A 121 -17.33 -4.87 -4.91
N PHE A 122 -17.10 -6.09 -5.32
CA PHE A 122 -18.09 -6.85 -6.10
C PHE A 122 -19.07 -7.51 -5.15
N SER A 123 -20.27 -6.96 -5.03
CA SER A 123 -21.32 -7.51 -4.16
C SER A 123 -21.77 -8.86 -4.65
N ILE A 124 -21.75 -9.87 -3.76
CA ILE A 124 -22.29 -11.21 -3.98
C ILE A 124 -23.73 -11.28 -3.46
N TYR A 125 -23.95 -10.73 -2.26
CA TYR A 125 -25.27 -10.72 -1.64
C TYR A 125 -25.52 -9.36 -0.99
N LYS A 126 -26.24 -8.50 -1.73
CA LYS A 126 -26.48 -7.10 -1.35
C LYS A 126 -25.13 -6.46 -0.92
N ASN A 127 -25.12 -5.57 0.10
CA ASN A 127 -23.87 -5.04 0.66
C ASN A 127 -23.29 -5.89 1.81
N TYR A 128 -23.94 -7.00 2.19
CA TYR A 128 -23.51 -7.84 3.31
C TYR A 128 -22.31 -8.72 2.98
N VAL A 129 -22.20 -9.19 1.75
CA VAL A 129 -21.12 -10.09 1.32
C VAL A 129 -20.61 -9.66 -0.05
N GLY A 130 -19.29 -9.50 -0.17
CA GLY A 130 -18.67 -9.13 -1.44
C GLY A 130 -17.21 -9.56 -1.52
N ILE A 131 -16.64 -9.43 -2.72
CA ILE A 131 -15.22 -9.59 -2.96
C ILE A 131 -14.64 -8.20 -3.14
N THR A 132 -13.72 -7.83 -2.25
CA THR A 132 -13.01 -6.56 -2.28
C THR A 132 -11.67 -6.73 -2.95
N THR A 133 -11.39 -5.89 -3.94
CA THR A 133 -10.10 -5.74 -4.59
C THR A 133 -9.68 -4.26 -4.60
N GLY A 134 -8.44 -3.99 -4.98
CA GLY A 134 -7.96 -2.62 -4.98
C GLY A 134 -6.48 -2.50 -5.35
N LEU A 135 -5.92 -1.32 -5.12
CA LEU A 135 -4.51 -1.03 -5.35
C LEU A 135 -3.92 -0.29 -4.16
N GLY A 136 -2.70 -0.63 -3.79
CA GLY A 136 -2.01 0.04 -2.69
C GLY A 136 -0.49 -0.09 -2.74
N PHE A 137 0.17 0.59 -1.81
CA PHE A 137 1.61 0.55 -1.59
C PHE A 137 1.90 0.10 -0.17
N GLY A 138 2.72 -0.94 -0.04
CA GLY A 138 3.19 -1.42 1.25
C GLY A 138 4.65 -1.07 1.48
N PHE A 139 4.96 -0.55 2.64
CA PHE A 139 6.30 -0.18 3.08
C PHE A 139 6.65 -1.01 4.31
N THR A 140 7.56 -1.95 4.14
CA THR A 140 8.02 -2.84 5.20
C THR A 140 9.39 -2.41 5.69
N GLN A 141 9.54 -2.28 7.00
CA GLN A 141 10.80 -2.07 7.67
C GLN A 141 11.06 -3.20 8.65
N ILE A 142 12.19 -3.88 8.51
CA ILE A 142 12.68 -4.91 9.42
C ILE A 142 13.85 -4.30 10.19
N GLY A 143 13.70 -4.13 11.50
CA GLY A 143 14.75 -3.67 12.41
C GLY A 143 15.44 -4.88 13.05
N PHE A 144 16.71 -5.11 12.78
CA PHE A 144 17.45 -6.20 13.37
C PHE A 144 17.82 -5.89 14.83
N LYS A 145 17.72 -6.91 15.68
CA LYS A 145 17.96 -6.79 17.11
C LYS A 145 19.45 -6.75 17.43
N ASN A 146 20.23 -7.54 16.70
CA ASN A 146 21.63 -7.78 16.96
C ASN A 146 22.55 -6.96 16.03
N ASN A 147 23.83 -6.86 16.41
CA ASN A 147 24.85 -6.05 15.74
C ASN A 147 25.46 -6.78 14.54
N TYR A 148 24.66 -7.08 13.53
CA TYR A 148 25.07 -7.80 12.33
C TYR A 148 24.88 -6.94 11.08
N ILE A 149 25.75 -7.12 10.11
CA ILE A 149 25.64 -6.55 8.76
C ILE A 149 25.16 -7.63 7.80
N LEU A 150 24.06 -7.38 7.09
CA LEU A 150 23.63 -8.24 5.99
C LEU A 150 24.57 -8.09 4.81
N GLN A 151 25.12 -9.19 4.36
CA GLN A 151 25.93 -9.30 3.16
C GLN A 151 25.25 -10.22 2.15
N SER A 152 25.07 -9.71 0.94
CA SER A 152 24.49 -10.44 -0.18
C SER A 152 25.57 -10.67 -1.22
N THR A 153 25.88 -11.92 -1.47
CA THR A 153 26.71 -12.36 -2.60
C THR A 153 25.80 -12.83 -3.75
N LYS A 154 26.39 -13.38 -4.80
CA LYS A 154 25.63 -13.94 -5.94
C LYS A 154 24.79 -15.15 -5.51
N ASP A 155 25.30 -15.97 -4.57
CA ASP A 155 24.75 -17.28 -4.26
C ASP A 155 24.30 -17.43 -2.79
N SER A 156 24.46 -16.38 -1.96
CA SER A 156 24.15 -16.46 -0.53
C SER A 156 23.84 -15.10 0.08
N LEU A 157 22.88 -15.07 0.99
CA LEU A 157 22.61 -13.96 1.91
C LEU A 157 22.92 -14.44 3.34
N PHE A 158 23.84 -13.78 4.00
CA PHE A 158 24.25 -14.07 5.37
C PHE A 158 24.53 -12.79 6.14
N ALA A 159 24.71 -12.90 7.44
CA ALA A 159 25.07 -11.76 8.26
C ALA A 159 26.41 -11.98 8.93
N VAL A 160 27.19 -10.91 9.01
CA VAL A 160 28.48 -10.89 9.68
C VAL A 160 28.36 -10.04 10.94
N SER A 161 28.83 -10.56 12.07
CA SER A 161 28.90 -9.78 13.30
C SER A 161 29.90 -8.65 13.15
N ASP A 162 29.48 -7.44 13.46
CA ASP A 162 30.34 -6.26 13.44
C ASP A 162 30.70 -5.86 14.86
N THR A 163 31.93 -6.09 15.24
CA THR A 163 32.48 -5.73 16.56
C THR A 163 33.11 -4.34 16.59
N MET A 164 33.31 -3.74 15.42
CA MET A 164 33.94 -2.42 15.28
C MET A 164 32.95 -1.27 15.34
N VAL A 165 31.66 -1.59 15.28
CA VAL A 165 30.58 -0.59 15.25
C VAL A 165 29.47 -0.95 16.20
N ASN A 166 28.97 0.03 16.93
CA ASN A 166 27.73 -0.07 17.70
C ASN A 166 26.59 0.55 16.91
N TYR A 167 25.70 -0.28 16.37
CA TYR A 167 24.56 0.19 15.60
C TYR A 167 23.43 0.69 16.50
N SER A 168 23.03 1.96 16.32
CA SER A 168 21.79 2.52 16.87
C SER A 168 20.59 2.21 15.97
N LYS A 169 20.82 2.08 14.65
CA LYS A 169 19.80 1.66 13.67
C LYS A 169 20.42 0.70 12.67
N ASN A 170 19.84 -0.49 12.56
CA ASN A 170 20.19 -1.47 11.53
C ASN A 170 18.87 -2.03 10.96
N LYS A 171 18.51 -1.58 9.76
CA LYS A 171 17.19 -1.79 9.18
C LYS A 171 17.27 -2.19 7.73
N LEU A 172 16.46 -3.18 7.35
CA LEU A 172 16.14 -3.50 5.96
C LEU A 172 14.76 -2.92 5.64
N ARG A 173 14.64 -2.23 4.52
CA ARG A 173 13.40 -1.63 4.05
C ARG A 173 13.10 -2.11 2.65
N ALA A 174 11.82 -2.40 2.41
CA ALA A 174 11.30 -2.72 1.08
C ALA A 174 9.97 -2.01 0.85
N ALA A 175 9.72 -1.67 -0.41
CA ALA A 175 8.43 -1.13 -0.84
C ALA A 175 7.83 -2.05 -1.90
N TYR A 176 6.51 -2.27 -1.80
CA TYR A 176 5.73 -3.16 -2.65
C TYR A 176 4.54 -2.41 -3.23
N PHE A 177 4.23 -2.67 -4.49
CA PHE A 177 2.91 -2.43 -5.04
C PHE A 177 2.03 -3.62 -4.69
N GLN A 178 0.79 -3.40 -4.22
CA GLN A 178 -0.07 -4.43 -3.65
C GLN A 178 -1.45 -4.44 -4.28
N VAL A 179 -2.02 -5.63 -4.43
CA VAL A 179 -3.38 -5.89 -4.91
C VAL A 179 -4.04 -6.87 -3.94
N PRO A 180 -5.12 -6.50 -3.25
CA PRO A 180 -5.89 -7.39 -2.41
C PRO A 180 -6.90 -8.19 -3.23
N LEU A 181 -7.26 -9.35 -2.70
CA LEU A 181 -8.44 -10.13 -3.06
C LEU A 181 -9.03 -10.69 -1.77
N LEU A 182 -10.02 -10.00 -1.22
CA LEU A 182 -10.58 -10.28 0.09
C LEU A 182 -12.07 -10.61 -0.05
N LEU A 183 -12.53 -11.64 0.65
CA LEU A 183 -13.94 -11.86 0.89
C LEU A 183 -14.34 -11.02 2.11
N GLU A 184 -15.31 -10.13 1.93
CA GLU A 184 -15.72 -9.16 2.93
C GLU A 184 -17.17 -9.42 3.35
N PHE A 185 -17.38 -9.40 4.65
CA PHE A 185 -18.68 -9.50 5.31
C PHE A 185 -18.95 -8.24 6.09
N CYS A 186 -20.12 -7.65 5.88
CA CYS A 186 -20.60 -6.45 6.56
C CYS A 186 -21.85 -6.77 7.38
N SER A 187 -21.97 -6.17 8.55
CA SER A 187 -23.12 -6.39 9.44
C SER A 187 -24.35 -5.58 9.05
N SER A 188 -24.16 -4.50 8.29
CA SER A 188 -25.21 -3.61 7.81
C SER A 188 -25.04 -3.34 6.31
N ALA A 189 -26.12 -3.00 5.65
CA ALA A 189 -26.09 -2.45 4.28
C ALA A 189 -25.94 -0.93 4.29
N ASP A 190 -26.13 -0.29 5.46
CA ASP A 190 -25.88 1.14 5.70
C ASP A 190 -24.43 1.36 6.10
N ASP A 191 -23.81 2.34 5.51
CA ASP A 191 -22.37 2.60 5.60
C ASP A 191 -21.97 3.27 6.92
N ASP A 192 -22.88 4.03 7.54
CA ASP A 192 -22.60 4.85 8.72
C ASP A 192 -22.37 4.07 10.05
N LYS A 193 -22.73 2.77 10.12
CA LYS A 193 -22.57 1.95 11.35
C LYS A 193 -22.39 0.48 11.01
N ASN A 194 -21.24 0.16 10.45
CA ASN A 194 -20.98 -1.15 9.91
C ASN A 194 -19.80 -1.84 10.59
N PHE A 195 -20.03 -3.04 11.13
CA PHE A 195 -18.93 -3.95 11.43
C PHE A 195 -18.58 -4.72 10.18
N TYR A 196 -17.30 -4.77 9.86
CA TYR A 196 -16.82 -5.57 8.74
C TYR A 196 -15.78 -6.60 9.18
N LEU A 197 -15.77 -7.71 8.47
CA LEU A 197 -14.75 -8.75 8.52
C LEU A 197 -14.34 -9.06 7.09
N ALA A 198 -13.07 -8.83 6.76
CA ALA A 198 -12.53 -9.18 5.45
C ALA A 198 -11.38 -10.18 5.62
N ALA A 199 -11.36 -11.22 4.80
CA ALA A 199 -10.32 -12.24 4.83
C ALA A 199 -9.99 -12.71 3.41
N GLY A 200 -8.72 -12.96 3.13
CA GLY A 200 -8.27 -13.43 1.83
C GLY A 200 -6.78 -13.29 1.64
N VAL A 201 -6.36 -12.87 0.45
CA VAL A 201 -4.95 -12.76 0.10
C VAL A 201 -4.62 -11.36 -0.43
N VAL A 202 -3.36 -10.94 -0.19
CA VAL A 202 -2.79 -9.71 -0.74
C VAL A 202 -1.53 -10.09 -1.51
N GLY A 203 -1.60 -9.95 -2.83
CA GLY A 203 -0.46 -10.10 -3.72
C GLY A 203 0.35 -8.82 -3.80
N GLY A 204 1.67 -8.92 -4.00
CA GLY A 204 2.51 -7.74 -4.17
C GLY A 204 3.74 -7.97 -5.01
N VAL A 205 4.22 -6.88 -5.62
CA VAL A 205 5.47 -6.85 -6.39
C VAL A 205 6.41 -5.84 -5.77
N ARG A 206 7.65 -6.26 -5.50
CA ARG A 206 8.67 -5.39 -4.91
C ARG A 206 9.11 -4.31 -5.89
N MET A 207 9.02 -3.06 -5.47
CA MET A 207 9.46 -1.90 -6.23
C MET A 207 10.91 -1.53 -5.91
N THR A 208 11.25 -1.51 -4.62
CA THR A 208 12.59 -1.10 -4.17
C THR A 208 12.95 -1.72 -2.83
N SER A 209 14.24 -1.83 -2.58
CA SER A 209 14.76 -2.25 -1.28
C SER A 209 16.10 -1.58 -0.95
N ARG A 210 16.36 -1.38 0.34
CA ARG A 210 17.57 -0.75 0.86
C ARG A 210 17.82 -1.11 2.31
N THR A 211 19.08 -1.13 2.72
CA THR A 211 19.47 -1.12 4.14
C THR A 211 19.73 0.31 4.59
N LYS A 212 19.46 0.58 5.85
CA LYS A 212 19.88 1.82 6.53
C LYS A 212 20.54 1.46 7.84
N GLN A 213 21.78 1.87 7.99
CA GLN A 213 22.61 1.64 9.16
C GLN A 213 23.08 2.98 9.73
N ILE A 214 22.90 3.17 11.02
CA ILE A 214 23.43 4.33 11.76
C ILE A 214 24.16 3.75 12.97
N GLY A 215 25.36 4.18 13.21
CA GLY A 215 26.18 3.66 14.30
C GLY A 215 27.33 4.59 14.69
N LYS A 216 28.07 4.13 15.70
CA LYS A 216 29.29 4.76 16.19
C LYS A 216 30.43 3.76 16.13
N GLU A 217 31.55 4.15 15.57
CA GLU A 217 32.77 3.34 15.59
C GLU A 217 33.25 3.14 17.03
N VAL A 218 33.61 1.90 17.37
CA VAL A 218 34.21 1.58 18.66
C VAL A 218 35.63 2.15 18.70
N GLY A 219 35.92 2.94 19.71
CA GLY A 219 37.25 3.55 19.91
C GLY A 219 37.32 5.00 19.43
N SER A 220 36.88 5.35 18.23
CA SER A 220 36.86 6.75 17.75
C SER A 220 35.63 7.52 18.19
N GLY A 221 34.50 6.81 18.46
CA GLY A 221 33.21 7.43 18.73
C GLY A 221 32.56 8.16 17.54
N LYS A 222 33.18 8.08 16.35
CA LYS A 222 32.70 8.73 15.14
C LYS A 222 31.37 8.15 14.70
N GLU A 223 30.38 9.02 14.50
CA GLU A 223 29.07 8.62 13.96
C GLU A 223 29.12 8.53 12.44
N PHE A 224 28.39 7.55 11.91
CA PHE A 224 28.15 7.43 10.47
C PHE A 224 26.71 7.02 10.16
N GLU A 225 26.29 7.33 8.98
CA GLU A 225 25.05 6.85 8.37
C GLU A 225 25.37 6.22 7.02
N LEU A 226 24.92 4.99 6.81
CA LEU A 226 25.14 4.24 5.58
C LEU A 226 23.79 3.77 5.03
N ILE A 227 23.51 4.13 3.77
CA ILE A 227 22.32 3.68 3.05
C ILE A 227 22.78 2.96 1.78
N ASN A 228 22.52 1.65 1.72
CA ASN A 228 22.85 0.84 0.55
C ASN A 228 21.56 0.37 -0.13
N LYS A 229 21.42 0.62 -1.43
CA LYS A 229 20.37 0.05 -2.26
C LYS A 229 20.82 -1.31 -2.76
N GLY A 230 19.91 -2.29 -2.77
CA GLY A 230 20.21 -3.64 -3.24
C GLY A 230 19.01 -4.56 -3.08
N THR A 231 19.05 -5.72 -3.70
CA THR A 231 17.96 -6.71 -3.64
C THR A 231 17.94 -7.50 -2.33
N TYR A 232 19.12 -7.72 -1.71
CA TYR A 232 19.29 -8.48 -0.45
C TYR A 232 18.57 -9.82 -0.47
N ALA A 233 18.61 -10.52 -1.60
CA ALA A 233 17.89 -11.78 -1.82
C ALA A 233 16.39 -11.73 -1.47
N LEU A 234 15.79 -10.54 -1.35
CA LEU A 234 14.35 -10.42 -1.16
C LEU A 234 13.60 -10.96 -2.39
N ASN A 235 12.57 -11.74 -2.16
CA ASN A 235 11.71 -12.20 -3.25
C ASN A 235 11.07 -11.02 -3.98
N PRO A 236 10.99 -11.04 -5.32
CA PRO A 236 10.33 -10.00 -6.10
C PRO A 236 8.82 -9.99 -5.89
N PHE A 237 8.23 -11.13 -5.55
CA PHE A 237 6.81 -11.30 -5.32
C PHE A 237 6.52 -11.56 -3.84
N LYS A 238 5.37 -11.09 -3.40
CA LYS A 238 4.83 -11.26 -2.07
C LYS A 238 3.41 -11.79 -2.19
N LEU A 239 3.03 -12.72 -1.33
CA LEU A 239 1.66 -13.20 -1.19
C LEU A 239 1.38 -13.40 0.29
N ASP A 240 0.47 -12.62 0.83
CA ASP A 240 0.09 -12.66 2.24
C ASP A 240 -1.34 -13.17 2.39
N ALA A 241 -1.57 -14.09 3.31
CA ALA A 241 -2.90 -14.30 3.87
C ALA A 241 -3.20 -13.11 4.80
N ALA A 242 -4.35 -12.49 4.65
CA ALA A 242 -4.73 -11.31 5.42
C ALA A 242 -6.14 -11.43 6.00
N VAL A 243 -6.30 -10.87 7.18
CA VAL A 243 -7.59 -10.70 7.84
C VAL A 243 -7.69 -9.27 8.35
N ARG A 244 -8.86 -8.67 8.21
CA ARG A 244 -9.20 -7.32 8.68
C ARG A 244 -10.54 -7.40 9.42
N LEU A 245 -10.63 -6.72 10.53
CA LEU A 245 -11.84 -6.61 11.33
C LEU A 245 -11.98 -5.15 11.80
N GLY A 246 -13.11 -4.55 11.62
CA GLY A 246 -13.30 -3.17 12.06
C GLY A 246 -14.75 -2.75 12.24
N TYR A 247 -14.87 -1.51 12.64
CA TYR A 247 -16.13 -0.80 12.82
C TYR A 247 -15.98 0.59 12.24
N GLU A 248 -16.83 0.93 11.28
CA GLU A 248 -16.74 2.18 10.52
C GLU A 248 -15.32 2.34 9.92
N ASN A 249 -14.69 3.48 10.15
CA ASN A 249 -13.36 3.81 9.63
C ASN A 249 -12.20 3.11 10.37
N TRP A 250 -12.42 2.54 11.56
CA TRP A 250 -11.34 1.98 12.38
C TRP A 250 -11.34 0.46 12.37
N GLY A 251 -10.18 -0.12 12.24
CA GLY A 251 -10.02 -1.56 12.28
C GLY A 251 -8.68 -2.01 12.82
N VAL A 252 -8.59 -3.33 12.93
CA VAL A 252 -7.35 -4.07 13.18
C VAL A 252 -7.12 -5.00 12.02
N PHE A 253 -5.87 -5.26 11.72
CA PHE A 253 -5.51 -6.22 10.69
C PHE A 253 -4.38 -7.13 11.13
N ALA A 254 -4.34 -8.32 10.55
CA ALA A 254 -3.21 -9.20 10.63
C ALA A 254 -2.93 -9.80 9.25
N SER A 255 -1.66 -10.04 8.94
CA SER A 255 -1.26 -10.72 7.72
C SER A 255 -0.06 -11.63 7.96
N TYR A 256 -0.03 -12.75 7.25
CA TYR A 256 1.03 -13.74 7.28
C TYR A 256 1.51 -13.99 5.85
N SER A 257 2.81 -13.84 5.63
CA SER A 257 3.40 -14.09 4.31
C SER A 257 3.42 -15.58 4.00
N LEU A 258 2.64 -15.97 2.99
CA LEU A 258 2.61 -17.35 2.47
C LEU A 258 3.87 -17.69 1.67
N LEU A 259 4.48 -16.67 1.05
CA LEU A 259 5.77 -16.81 0.39
C LEU A 259 6.89 -16.33 1.33
N PRO A 260 8.04 -17.02 1.38
CA PRO A 260 9.19 -16.53 2.12
C PRO A 260 9.61 -15.15 1.67
N VAL A 261 10.02 -14.29 2.59
CA VAL A 261 10.46 -12.92 2.27
C VAL A 261 11.78 -12.89 1.50
N PHE A 262 12.63 -13.90 1.70
CA PHE A 262 13.90 -14.07 0.99
C PHE A 262 13.88 -15.28 0.07
N ASP A 263 14.77 -15.30 -0.92
CA ASP A 263 15.02 -16.47 -1.75
C ASP A 263 15.62 -17.59 -0.89
N THR A 264 14.89 -18.68 -0.74
CA THR A 264 15.28 -19.85 0.08
C THR A 264 16.51 -20.60 -0.44
N LYS A 265 16.93 -20.33 -1.70
CA LYS A 265 18.20 -20.82 -2.23
C LYS A 265 19.40 -20.08 -1.67
N MET A 266 19.20 -18.88 -1.17
CA MET A 266 20.27 -17.99 -0.70
C MET A 266 20.33 -17.88 0.81
N THR A 267 19.23 -18.17 1.53
CA THR A 267 19.16 -18.03 2.98
C THR A 267 18.02 -18.86 3.59
N ASP A 268 17.82 -18.74 4.90
CA ASP A 268 16.76 -19.41 5.65
C ASP A 268 15.37 -19.01 5.15
N GLU A 269 14.42 -19.92 5.31
CA GLU A 269 13.01 -19.69 5.04
C GLU A 269 12.40 -18.85 6.15
N ILE A 270 11.97 -17.62 5.79
CA ILE A 270 11.48 -16.62 6.74
C ILE A 270 10.17 -16.05 6.26
N HIS A 271 9.16 -16.09 7.12
CA HIS A 271 7.81 -15.61 6.87
C HIS A 271 7.47 -14.43 7.79
N PRO A 272 7.31 -13.22 7.26
CA PRO A 272 6.81 -12.10 8.02
C PRO A 272 5.37 -12.31 8.51
N PHE A 273 5.13 -11.98 9.77
CA PHE A 273 3.81 -11.82 10.35
C PHE A 273 3.64 -10.36 10.78
N VAL A 274 2.57 -9.73 10.32
CA VAL A 274 2.28 -8.33 10.62
C VAL A 274 0.92 -8.24 11.30
N PHE A 275 0.80 -7.39 12.31
CA PHE A 275 -0.46 -7.04 12.94
C PHE A 275 -0.49 -5.56 13.31
N GLY A 276 -1.64 -4.93 13.27
CA GLY A 276 -1.73 -3.50 13.49
C GLY A 276 -3.12 -2.92 13.43
N LEU A 277 -3.16 -1.61 13.30
CA LEU A 277 -4.36 -0.80 13.17
C LEU A 277 -4.56 -0.36 11.73
N SER A 278 -5.81 -0.27 11.32
CA SER A 278 -6.22 0.29 10.03
C SER A 278 -7.16 1.46 10.24
N TYR A 279 -7.09 2.43 9.34
CA TYR A 279 -8.02 3.52 9.20
C TYR A 279 -8.46 3.60 7.76
N ASN A 280 -9.74 3.38 7.50
CA ASN A 280 -10.36 3.44 6.18
C ASN A 280 -10.88 4.87 5.92
N PHE A 281 -10.84 5.31 4.66
CA PHE A 281 -11.30 6.66 4.29
C PHE A 281 -12.79 6.70 4.06
#